data_4cb478e72ffb92ed34c2a80b1b388d51
#
_entry.id   4cb478e72ffb92ed34c2a80b1b388d51
#
_cell.length_a   1.000
_cell.length_b   1.000
_cell.length_c   1.000
_cell.angle_alpha   90.00
_cell.angle_beta   90.00
_cell.angle_gamma   90.00
#
_symmetry.space_group_name_H-M   'P 1'
#
loop_
_entity.id
_entity.type
_entity.pdbx_description
1 polymer ?
#
loop_
_entity_poly.entity_id
_entity_poly.type
_entity_poly.pdbx_seq_one_letter_code
_entity_poly.pdbx_strand_id
1 'polypeptide(L)'
;MLFPKIRVLRSHGRQAIPDLDTVELTPKFRGRPVLTAPCDDQTAEAVGRAAQRCPTGALSAQPFALDLGRCLFCGECARIAQSAIRFTNDYRIGSPVREGLVVRPGQERIPFDAAQVRPEIRRFFAE
;
A
#
# COMPACT_ATOMS: atom_id res chain seq x y z
N MET A 1 -17.87 27.62 -28.24
CA MET A 1 -16.68 27.30 -27.40
C MET A 1 -16.81 26.00 -26.57
N LEU A 2 -17.73 25.09 -26.92
CA LEU A 2 -17.92 23.83 -26.18
C LEU A 2 -17.03 22.67 -26.69
N PHE A 3 -16.65 22.72 -27.98
CA PHE A 3 -15.90 21.65 -28.66
C PHE A 3 -14.52 21.30 -28.09
N PRO A 4 -13.69 22.25 -27.60
CA PRO A 4 -12.39 21.90 -27.02
C PRO A 4 -12.52 21.06 -25.74
N LYS A 5 -13.50 21.38 -24.89
CA LYS A 5 -13.75 20.65 -23.65
C LYS A 5 -14.21 19.22 -23.88
N ILE A 6 -15.10 19.01 -24.88
CA ILE A 6 -15.57 17.68 -25.28
C ILE A 6 -14.42 16.85 -25.85
N ARG A 7 -13.52 17.46 -26.63
CA ARG A 7 -12.34 16.78 -27.16
C ARG A 7 -11.40 16.31 -26.07
N VAL A 8 -11.16 17.14 -25.05
CA VAL A 8 -10.35 16.78 -23.87
C VAL A 8 -11.00 15.66 -23.10
N LEU A 9 -12.31 15.74 -22.81
CA LEU A 9 -13.03 14.65 -22.12
C LEU A 9 -12.98 13.33 -22.87
N ARG A 10 -13.12 13.36 -24.20
CA ARG A 10 -12.98 12.17 -25.05
C ARG A 10 -11.56 11.59 -25.06
N SER A 11 -10.53 12.43 -24.99
CA SER A 11 -9.14 11.97 -24.94
C SER A 11 -8.76 11.29 -23.63
N HIS A 12 -9.47 11.61 -22.54
CA HIS A 12 -9.27 10.96 -21.24
C HIS A 12 -9.84 9.54 -21.17
N GLY A 13 -10.70 9.16 -22.12
CA GLY A 13 -11.31 7.84 -22.14
C GLY A 13 -12.21 7.56 -20.94
N ARG A 14 -12.35 6.28 -20.61
CA ARG A 14 -13.13 5.84 -19.45
C ARG A 14 -12.30 5.99 -18.18
N GLN A 15 -12.72 6.88 -17.28
CA GLN A 15 -12.01 7.16 -16.02
C GLN A 15 -12.47 6.27 -14.85
N ALA A 16 -13.52 5.49 -15.05
CA ALA A 16 -14.00 4.55 -14.04
C ALA A 16 -13.35 3.17 -14.24
N ILE A 17 -12.93 2.55 -13.16
CA ILE A 17 -12.50 1.14 -13.11
C ILE A 17 -13.77 0.32 -12.90
N PRO A 18 -14.24 -0.46 -13.89
CA PRO A 18 -15.51 -1.17 -13.80
C PRO A 18 -15.44 -2.36 -12.82
N ASP A 19 -14.25 -2.95 -12.66
CA ASP A 19 -14.02 -4.11 -11.83
C ASP A 19 -12.66 -3.98 -11.13
N LEU A 20 -12.69 -3.88 -9.81
CA LEU A 20 -11.49 -3.73 -9.00
C LEU A 20 -10.69 -5.04 -8.86
N ASP A 21 -11.34 -6.19 -9.05
CA ASP A 21 -10.68 -7.48 -8.89
C ASP A 21 -9.81 -7.84 -10.11
N THR A 22 -10.14 -7.26 -11.27
CA THR A 22 -9.42 -7.51 -12.54
C THR A 22 -8.48 -6.38 -12.95
N VAL A 23 -8.35 -5.32 -12.13
CA VAL A 23 -7.50 -4.19 -12.48
C VAL A 23 -6.02 -4.57 -12.46
N GLU A 24 -5.35 -4.33 -13.58
CA GLU A 24 -3.91 -4.45 -13.71
C GLU A 24 -3.25 -3.08 -13.48
N LEU A 25 -2.33 -3.03 -12.54
CA LEU A 25 -1.56 -1.84 -12.23
C LEU A 25 -0.21 -1.85 -12.96
N THR A 26 0.29 -0.65 -13.26
CA THR A 26 1.62 -0.53 -13.84
C THR A 26 2.68 -1.17 -12.95
N PRO A 27 3.72 -1.82 -13.51
CA PRO A 27 4.83 -2.39 -12.74
C PRO A 27 5.58 -1.38 -11.85
N LYS A 28 5.44 -0.09 -12.15
CA LYS A 28 6.03 1.00 -11.34
C LYS A 28 5.21 1.36 -10.10
N PHE A 29 3.97 0.86 -10.01
CA PHE A 29 3.14 1.11 -8.84
C PHE A 29 3.74 0.41 -7.61
N ARG A 30 3.78 1.14 -6.49
CA ARG A 30 4.21 0.62 -5.20
C ARG A 30 3.00 0.51 -4.30
N GLY A 31 2.47 -0.68 -4.21
CA GLY A 31 1.35 -1.00 -3.34
C GLY A 31 1.80 -1.53 -1.98
N ARG A 32 1.02 -2.43 -1.42
CA ARG A 32 1.24 -2.98 -0.08
C ARG A 32 2.64 -3.58 0.05
N PRO A 33 3.44 -3.18 1.04
CA PRO A 33 4.73 -3.81 1.32
C PRO A 33 4.56 -5.18 1.97
N VAL A 34 5.48 -6.08 1.65
CA VAL A 34 5.69 -7.35 2.34
C VAL A 34 6.97 -7.24 3.15
N LEU A 35 6.88 -7.57 4.43
CA LEU A 35 8.00 -7.59 5.35
C LEU A 35 8.38 -9.03 5.68
N THR A 36 9.66 -9.36 5.50
CA THR A 36 10.25 -10.65 5.86
C THR A 36 11.12 -10.45 7.09
N ALA A 37 10.91 -11.24 8.13
CA ALA A 37 11.74 -11.15 9.34
C ALA A 37 13.23 -11.35 8.97
N PRO A 38 14.14 -10.52 9.48
CA PRO A 38 15.57 -10.71 9.26
C PRO A 38 16.01 -12.08 9.77
N CYS A 39 16.71 -12.82 8.93
CA CYS A 39 17.24 -14.15 9.26
C CYS A 39 18.72 -14.13 9.67
N ASP A 40 19.40 -13.01 9.47
CA ASP A 40 20.83 -12.81 9.75
C ASP A 40 21.09 -11.36 10.23
N ASP A 41 22.23 -11.16 10.87
CA ASP A 41 22.64 -9.86 11.42
C ASP A 41 22.80 -8.80 10.32
N GLN A 42 23.27 -9.17 9.14
CA GLN A 42 23.45 -8.26 8.02
C GLN A 42 22.10 -7.68 7.55
N THR A 43 21.08 -8.53 7.44
CA THR A 43 19.72 -8.11 7.11
C THR A 43 19.13 -7.23 8.22
N ALA A 44 19.36 -7.58 9.49
CA ALA A 44 18.90 -6.77 10.63
C ALA A 44 19.54 -5.38 10.64
N GLU A 45 20.85 -5.27 10.37
CA GLU A 45 21.53 -3.99 10.21
C GLU A 45 21.01 -3.18 9.02
N ALA A 46 20.72 -3.85 7.88
CA ALA A 46 20.13 -3.19 6.72
C ALA A 46 18.75 -2.60 7.05
N VAL A 47 17.92 -3.32 7.80
CA VAL A 47 16.62 -2.80 8.31
C VAL A 47 16.83 -1.62 9.24
N GLY A 48 17.82 -1.68 10.13
CA GLY A 48 18.18 -0.56 11.02
C GLY A 48 18.59 0.69 10.24
N ARG A 49 19.45 0.55 9.23
CA ARG A 49 19.83 1.66 8.33
C ARG A 49 18.64 2.20 7.55
N ALA A 50 17.76 1.32 7.08
CA ALA A 50 16.56 1.72 6.36
C ALA A 50 15.60 2.52 7.26
N ALA A 51 15.44 2.13 8.52
CA ALA A 51 14.64 2.86 9.50
C ALA A 51 15.19 4.27 9.78
N GLN A 52 16.50 4.41 9.94
CA GLN A 52 17.15 5.71 10.11
C GLN A 52 17.01 6.63 8.89
N ARG A 53 16.96 6.06 7.68
CA ARG A 53 16.80 6.81 6.43
C ARG A 53 15.36 7.11 6.08
N CYS A 54 14.39 6.57 6.81
CA CYS A 54 12.98 6.81 6.54
C CYS A 54 12.60 8.27 6.85
N PRO A 55 12.21 9.08 5.85
CA PRO A 55 12.00 10.52 6.05
C PRO A 55 10.82 10.84 6.98
N THR A 56 9.87 9.93 7.12
CA THR A 56 8.69 10.11 7.97
C THR A 56 8.73 9.28 9.25
N GLY A 57 9.80 8.48 9.45
CA GLY A 57 9.86 7.54 10.56
C GLY A 57 8.74 6.49 10.53
N ALA A 58 8.26 6.14 9.31
CA ALA A 58 7.24 5.11 9.14
C ALA A 58 7.77 3.70 9.41
N LEU A 59 9.07 3.47 9.21
CA LEU A 59 9.72 2.19 9.41
C LEU A 59 10.36 2.14 10.80
N SER A 60 10.01 1.11 11.58
CA SER A 60 10.66 0.75 12.84
C SER A 60 11.47 -0.53 12.65
N ALA A 61 12.67 -0.58 13.22
CA ALA A 61 13.49 -1.79 13.21
C ALA A 61 13.15 -2.72 14.41
N GLN A 62 12.79 -2.13 15.56
CA GLN A 62 12.44 -2.87 16.78
C GLN A 62 11.25 -2.20 17.48
N PRO A 63 10.06 -2.83 17.43
CA PRO A 63 9.72 -4.03 16.65
C PRO A 63 9.73 -3.73 15.14
N PHE A 64 10.13 -4.72 14.33
CA PHE A 64 10.16 -4.57 12.87
C PHE A 64 8.74 -4.40 12.34
N ALA A 65 8.42 -3.20 11.88
CA ALA A 65 7.10 -2.83 11.40
C ALA A 65 7.16 -1.61 10.47
N LEU A 66 6.23 -1.52 9.55
CA LEU A 66 6.04 -0.39 8.65
C LEU A 66 4.62 0.18 8.79
N ASP A 67 4.54 1.43 9.19
CA ASP A 67 3.28 2.16 9.32
C ASP A 67 2.89 2.81 7.99
N LEU A 68 1.89 2.25 7.30
CA LEU A 68 1.37 2.75 6.02
C LEU A 68 0.75 4.14 6.15
N GLY A 69 0.20 4.49 7.32
CA GLY A 69 -0.37 5.80 7.56
C GLY A 69 0.66 6.93 7.62
N ARG A 70 1.95 6.60 7.77
CA ARG A 70 3.09 7.55 7.74
C ARG A 70 3.98 7.36 6.52
N CYS A 71 3.82 6.26 5.78
CA CYS A 71 4.68 5.89 4.66
C CYS A 71 4.39 6.76 3.43
N LEU A 72 5.44 7.31 2.81
CA LEU A 72 5.37 8.04 1.55
C LEU A 72 5.50 7.14 0.31
N PHE A 73 5.62 5.83 0.48
CA PHE A 73 5.84 4.87 -0.61
C PHE A 73 7.05 5.24 -1.50
N CYS A 74 8.05 5.91 -0.95
CA CYS A 74 9.25 6.34 -1.71
C CYS A 74 10.12 5.17 -2.15
N GLY A 75 10.05 4.00 -1.47
CA GLY A 75 10.78 2.79 -1.82
C GLY A 75 12.23 2.77 -1.34
N GLU A 76 12.72 3.79 -0.63
CA GLU A 76 14.11 3.87 -0.15
C GLU A 76 14.45 2.71 0.80
N CYS A 77 13.54 2.35 1.69
CA CYS A 77 13.73 1.22 2.60
C CYS A 77 13.89 -0.11 1.85
N ALA A 78 13.10 -0.34 0.80
CA ALA A 78 13.23 -1.54 -0.03
C ALA A 78 14.53 -1.56 -0.82
N ARG A 79 15.09 -0.40 -1.19
CA ARG A 79 16.41 -0.30 -1.84
C ARG A 79 17.54 -0.65 -0.88
N ILE A 80 17.44 -0.28 0.40
CA ILE A 80 18.46 -0.52 1.42
C ILE A 80 18.39 -1.95 1.97
N ALA A 81 17.17 -2.45 2.24
CA ALA A 81 16.93 -3.76 2.85
C ALA A 81 16.09 -4.66 1.93
N GLN A 82 16.61 -4.97 0.75
CA GLN A 82 15.92 -5.70 -0.33
C GLN A 82 15.45 -7.10 0.09
N SER A 83 16.20 -7.78 0.96
CA SER A 83 15.86 -9.11 1.47
C SER A 83 14.71 -9.09 2.48
N ALA A 84 14.52 -7.95 3.19
CA ALA A 84 13.53 -7.82 4.26
C ALA A 84 12.29 -7.03 3.85
N ILE A 85 12.38 -6.13 2.85
CA ILE A 85 11.30 -5.22 2.48
C ILE A 85 11.09 -5.22 0.97
N ARG A 86 9.87 -5.56 0.55
CA ARG A 86 9.49 -5.55 -0.87
C ARG A 86 8.10 -4.93 -1.04
N PHE A 87 7.95 -3.97 -1.94
CA PHE A 87 6.64 -3.46 -2.35
C PHE A 87 6.03 -4.36 -3.42
N THR A 88 4.72 -4.57 -3.31
CA THR A 88 3.94 -5.34 -4.30
C THR A 88 3.10 -4.40 -5.16
N ASN A 89 2.35 -4.95 -6.11
CA ASN A 89 1.35 -4.21 -6.87
C ASN A 89 -0.04 -4.27 -6.22
N ASP A 90 -0.17 -4.80 -4.99
CA ASP A 90 -1.46 -4.83 -4.30
C ASP A 90 -1.84 -3.42 -3.83
N TYR A 91 -2.88 -2.86 -4.43
CA TYR A 91 -3.40 -1.52 -4.09
C TYR A 91 -4.27 -1.51 -2.83
N ARG A 92 -4.64 -2.67 -2.29
CA ARG A 92 -5.53 -2.82 -1.14
C ARG A 92 -4.78 -2.56 0.16
N ILE A 93 -4.55 -1.29 0.48
CA ILE A 93 -3.78 -0.82 1.63
C ILE A 93 -4.64 -0.14 2.70
N GLY A 94 -5.92 0.10 2.41
CA GLY A 94 -6.84 0.72 3.36
C GLY A 94 -7.19 -0.20 4.53
N SER A 95 -7.46 0.39 5.69
CA SER A 95 -7.96 -0.29 6.87
C SER A 95 -8.97 0.59 7.61
N PRO A 96 -10.06 0.01 8.16
CA PRO A 96 -11.02 0.75 8.97
C PRO A 96 -10.48 1.14 10.34
N VAL A 97 -9.36 0.53 10.78
CA VAL A 97 -8.73 0.79 12.06
C VAL A 97 -7.26 1.15 11.87
N ARG A 98 -6.74 2.00 12.76
CA ARG A 98 -5.37 2.52 12.67
C ARG A 98 -4.30 1.43 12.72
N GLU A 99 -4.52 0.44 13.58
CA GLU A 99 -3.62 -0.71 13.78
C GLU A 99 -3.47 -1.55 12.52
N GLY A 100 -4.51 -1.61 11.71
CA GLY A 100 -4.51 -2.31 10.43
C GLY A 100 -3.62 -1.69 9.35
N LEU A 101 -3.17 -0.44 9.55
CA LEU A 101 -2.20 0.21 8.69
C LEU A 101 -0.74 -0.13 9.06
N VAL A 102 -0.52 -0.84 10.17
CA VAL A 102 0.83 -1.25 10.59
C VAL A 102 1.11 -2.66 10.07
N VAL A 103 2.01 -2.76 9.11
CA VAL A 103 2.45 -4.04 8.52
C VAL A 103 3.60 -4.61 9.34
N ARG A 104 3.53 -5.92 9.65
CA ARG A 104 4.57 -6.67 10.37
C ARG A 104 5.01 -7.89 9.55
N PRO A 105 6.18 -8.47 9.84
CA PRO A 105 6.61 -9.72 9.20
C PRO A 105 5.57 -10.82 9.33
N GLY A 106 5.33 -11.57 8.25
CA GLY A 106 4.34 -12.64 8.21
C GLY A 106 2.89 -12.18 8.05
N GLN A 107 2.64 -10.87 8.03
CA GLN A 107 1.31 -10.30 7.78
C GLN A 107 1.10 -10.05 6.30
N GLU A 108 0.63 -11.02 5.56
CA GLU A 108 0.43 -10.86 4.11
C GLU A 108 -0.77 -9.97 3.77
N ARG A 109 -1.84 -10.04 4.56
CA ARG A 109 -3.06 -9.25 4.32
C ARG A 109 -3.90 -9.13 5.60
N ILE A 110 -4.47 -7.95 5.83
CA ILE A 110 -5.59 -7.85 6.77
C ILE A 110 -6.83 -8.33 6.03
N PRO A 111 -7.49 -9.40 6.49
CA PRO A 111 -8.72 -9.83 5.88
C PRO A 111 -9.75 -8.71 6.01
N PHE A 112 -10.36 -8.30 4.91
CA PHE A 112 -11.51 -7.41 4.92
C PHE A 112 -12.71 -8.20 5.45
N ASP A 113 -13.19 -7.84 6.62
CA ASP A 113 -14.44 -8.38 7.13
C ASP A 113 -15.61 -7.53 6.63
N ALA A 114 -16.32 -8.07 5.64
CA ALA A 114 -17.51 -7.42 5.09
C ALA A 114 -18.62 -7.22 6.14
N ALA A 115 -18.61 -7.94 7.25
CA ALA A 115 -19.55 -7.75 8.36
C ALA A 115 -19.32 -6.43 9.12
N GLN A 116 -18.10 -5.89 9.08
CA GLN A 116 -17.75 -4.61 9.69
C GLN A 116 -18.17 -3.39 8.86
N VAL A 117 -18.57 -3.59 7.61
CA VAL A 117 -19.10 -2.51 6.77
C VAL A 117 -20.50 -2.14 7.27
N ARG A 118 -20.66 -0.88 7.67
CA ARG A 118 -21.95 -0.39 8.15
C ARG A 118 -23.06 -0.66 7.13
N PRO A 119 -24.26 -1.05 7.57
CA PRO A 119 -25.39 -1.34 6.69
C PRO A 119 -25.73 -0.20 5.72
N GLU A 120 -25.50 1.05 6.14
CA GLU A 120 -25.74 2.25 5.31
C GLU A 120 -24.82 2.28 4.09
N ILE A 121 -23.55 1.86 4.24
CA ILE A 121 -22.59 1.81 3.13
C ILE A 121 -22.94 0.69 2.16
N ARG A 122 -23.46 -0.45 2.66
CA ARG A 122 -23.92 -1.54 1.79
C ARG A 122 -25.06 -1.13 0.88
N ARG A 123 -26.00 -0.30 1.35
CA ARG A 123 -27.11 0.21 0.54
C ARG A 123 -26.62 1.12 -0.59
N PHE A 124 -25.57 1.89 -0.34
CA PHE A 124 -25.01 2.81 -1.33
C PHE A 124 -24.35 2.12 -2.53
N PHE A 125 -23.86 0.90 -2.35
CA PHE A 125 -23.22 0.10 -3.41
C PHE A 125 -24.15 -0.97 -4.01
N ALA A 126 -25.36 -1.14 -3.50
CA ALA A 126 -26.33 -2.13 -3.98
C ALA A 126 -27.36 -1.56 -4.97
N GLU A 127 -27.37 -0.24 -5.19
CA GLU A 127 -28.15 0.49 -6.20
C GLU A 127 -27.26 0.86 -7.40
#